data_fe360adf7ddc4bb049c268e381e2444c
#
_entry.id   fe360adf7ddc4bb049c268e381e2444c
#
_cell.length_a   1.000
_cell.length_b   1.000
_cell.length_c   1.000
_cell.angle_alpha   90.00
_cell.angle_beta   90.00
_cell.angle_gamma   90.00
#
_symmetry.space_group_name_H-M   'P 1'
#
loop_
_entity.id
_entity.type
_entity.pdbx_description
1 polymer ?
#
loop_
_entity_poly.entity_id
_entity_poly.type
_entity_poly.pdbx_seq_one_letter_code
_entity_poly.pdbx_strand_id
1 'polypeptide(L)'
;TLDQLAERTGVSGSHLSLVENARREPRLSLVQRIAEVLGVPVEDLLTGRAPTRRAELEIEVERFARSEHYASLGLPPLRIGPRTPTEVLEVIAGLEAELRRRLEEQAATPEEARRANAQLRARMRAVDNHYPDLEAEAHRLLDAIGHTGGPLGLHAVSELAEHLGFTLRFVPDLPHSTRSVTDLKHGRIHISGSRSSDHDRRTVVLQALAAAVLGHGEPRDYEDFLAQRVAVNYLAGALLMPQRAASSLLRAAQKRRDLSVDDLKDAFGVSYEAAAHRFTNLATVDLGIRCHFQKVHETGVIHKAYENDGIVFPADHTGAIEGQQACRKWGARQAFSRNDRFRAHTQYTDSPNGTFWCTSMIENGPDGLFALSVGTPFEHARYFRGADTRHRVTSTCPDPRCCRRPDPELEAAWGGHV
;
A
#
# COMPACT_ATOMS: atom_id res chain seq x y z
N THR A 1 33.62 -29.67 5.96
CA THR A 1 32.59 -30.58 6.48
C THR A 1 32.58 -30.58 8.00
N LEU A 2 31.52 -31.00 8.64
CA LEU A 2 31.42 -31.18 10.10
C LEU A 2 32.53 -32.12 10.62
N ASP A 3 32.85 -33.16 9.89
CA ASP A 3 33.90 -34.13 10.27
C ASP A 3 35.29 -33.47 10.25
N GLN A 4 35.60 -32.65 9.25
CA GLN A 4 36.84 -31.89 9.20
C GLN A 4 36.97 -30.86 10.33
N LEU A 5 35.87 -30.23 10.68
CA LEU A 5 35.80 -29.30 11.81
C LEU A 5 35.96 -30.03 13.14
N ALA A 6 35.34 -31.21 13.27
CA ALA A 6 35.46 -32.10 14.42
C ALA A 6 36.91 -32.52 14.66
N GLU A 7 37.61 -32.97 13.61
CA GLU A 7 39.02 -33.37 13.68
C GLU A 7 39.91 -32.19 14.12
N ARG A 8 39.71 -30.99 13.56
CA ARG A 8 40.53 -29.81 13.85
C ARG A 8 40.20 -29.15 15.21
N THR A 9 38.99 -29.28 15.70
CA THR A 9 38.55 -28.71 17.00
C THR A 9 38.70 -29.70 18.17
N GLY A 10 39.00 -30.98 17.87
CA GLY A 10 39.07 -32.05 18.88
C GLY A 10 37.75 -32.39 19.56
N VAL A 11 36.64 -32.17 18.87
CA VAL A 11 35.26 -32.44 19.38
C VAL A 11 34.55 -33.38 18.41
N SER A 12 33.72 -34.28 18.93
CA SER A 12 32.99 -35.20 18.04
C SER A 12 32.01 -34.48 17.09
N GLY A 13 31.87 -35.03 15.86
CA GLY A 13 30.93 -34.48 14.86
C GLY A 13 29.49 -34.45 15.41
N SER A 14 29.10 -35.41 16.24
CA SER A 14 27.79 -35.42 16.91
C SER A 14 27.61 -34.24 17.86
N HIS A 15 28.67 -33.83 18.58
CA HIS A 15 28.62 -32.65 19.46
C HIS A 15 28.48 -31.36 18.64
N LEU A 16 29.26 -31.22 17.56
CA LEU A 16 29.15 -30.07 16.66
C LEU A 16 27.77 -29.99 16.00
N SER A 17 27.20 -31.13 15.60
CA SER A 17 25.85 -31.19 15.06
C SER A 17 24.78 -30.76 16.07
N LEU A 18 24.94 -31.09 17.35
CA LEU A 18 24.03 -30.59 18.38
C LEU A 18 24.14 -29.10 18.61
N VAL A 19 25.34 -28.54 18.49
CA VAL A 19 25.59 -27.07 18.57
C VAL A 19 25.01 -26.36 17.36
N GLU A 20 25.28 -26.87 16.15
CA GLU A 20 24.80 -26.32 14.89
C GLU A 20 23.25 -26.27 14.83
N ASN A 21 22.60 -27.29 15.37
CA ASN A 21 21.14 -27.36 15.43
C ASN A 21 20.53 -26.70 16.69
N ALA A 22 21.31 -25.88 17.40
CA ALA A 22 20.90 -25.21 18.65
C ALA A 22 20.33 -26.14 19.75
N ARG A 23 20.65 -27.43 19.70
CA ARG A 23 20.24 -28.41 20.70
C ARG A 23 21.21 -28.48 21.88
N ARG A 24 22.34 -27.81 21.78
CA ARG A 24 23.33 -27.70 22.85
C ARG A 24 24.06 -26.36 22.75
N GLU A 25 24.13 -25.65 23.88
CA GLU A 25 24.87 -24.42 23.98
C GLU A 25 26.39 -24.68 24.05
N PRO A 26 27.21 -24.10 23.16
CA PRO A 26 28.64 -24.32 23.18
C PRO A 26 29.32 -23.51 24.30
N ARG A 27 30.34 -24.05 24.93
CA ARG A 27 31.22 -23.27 25.81
C ARG A 27 32.02 -22.26 24.99
N LEU A 28 32.29 -21.07 25.55
CA LEU A 28 33.05 -20.02 24.89
C LEU A 28 34.41 -20.52 24.35
N SER A 29 35.10 -21.44 25.08
CA SER A 29 36.32 -22.07 24.63
C SER A 29 36.16 -22.94 23.38
N LEU A 30 34.99 -23.49 23.13
CA LEU A 30 34.71 -24.22 21.88
C LEU A 30 34.43 -23.24 20.77
N VAL A 31 33.69 -22.16 21.01
CA VAL A 31 33.42 -21.09 20.02
C VAL A 31 34.74 -20.47 19.56
N GLN A 32 35.67 -20.19 20.48
CA GLN A 32 37.01 -19.66 20.16
C GLN A 32 37.81 -20.61 19.25
N ARG A 33 37.84 -21.91 19.55
CA ARG A 33 38.53 -22.92 18.70
C ARG A 33 37.87 -23.05 17.32
N ILE A 34 36.53 -22.97 17.26
CA ILE A 34 35.82 -23.00 15.97
C ILE A 34 36.19 -21.76 15.15
N ALA A 35 36.20 -20.56 15.76
CA ALA A 35 36.61 -19.33 15.12
C ALA A 35 38.01 -19.37 14.59
N GLU A 36 38.97 -19.89 15.38
CA GLU A 36 40.36 -20.07 15.00
C GLU A 36 40.51 -21.03 13.79
N VAL A 37 39.81 -22.16 13.83
CA VAL A 37 39.83 -23.16 12.75
C VAL A 37 39.24 -22.63 11.46
N LEU A 38 38.17 -21.79 11.57
CA LEU A 38 37.51 -21.18 10.43
C LEU A 38 38.20 -19.90 9.94
N GLY A 39 39.15 -19.34 10.74
CA GLY A 39 39.85 -18.10 10.40
C GLY A 39 38.96 -16.86 10.46
N VAL A 40 37.94 -16.85 11.32
CA VAL A 40 36.97 -15.74 11.51
C VAL A 40 37.08 -15.17 12.93
N PRO A 41 36.78 -13.89 13.16
CA PRO A 41 36.67 -13.32 14.48
C PRO A 41 35.61 -14.05 15.34
N VAL A 42 35.83 -14.17 16.64
CA VAL A 42 34.88 -14.81 17.56
C VAL A 42 33.55 -14.04 17.58
N GLU A 43 33.64 -12.72 17.44
CA GLU A 43 32.46 -11.83 17.37
C GLU A 43 31.53 -12.19 16.21
N ASP A 44 32.08 -12.60 15.06
CA ASP A 44 31.25 -12.97 13.89
C ASP A 44 30.43 -14.24 14.14
N LEU A 45 30.96 -15.18 14.92
CA LEU A 45 30.23 -16.38 15.36
C LEU A 45 29.19 -16.08 16.43
N LEU A 46 29.43 -15.07 17.28
CA LEU A 46 28.52 -14.70 18.36
C LEU A 46 27.43 -13.74 17.89
N THR A 47 27.71 -12.88 16.91
CA THR A 47 26.73 -11.90 16.38
C THR A 47 25.84 -12.48 15.30
N GLY A 48 26.10 -13.71 14.86
CA GLY A 48 25.30 -14.38 13.82
C GLY A 48 25.39 -13.74 12.45
N ARG A 49 26.35 -12.84 12.21
CA ARG A 49 26.58 -12.24 10.88
C ARG A 49 27.19 -13.26 9.95
N ALA A 50 26.54 -13.51 8.83
CA ALA A 50 27.06 -14.37 7.80
C ALA A 50 28.30 -13.72 7.12
N PRO A 51 29.37 -14.49 6.81
CA PRO A 51 30.58 -13.95 6.25
C PRO A 51 30.44 -13.44 4.80
N THR A 52 29.41 -13.88 4.11
CA THR A 52 29.10 -13.46 2.74
C THR A 52 27.60 -13.36 2.52
N ARG A 53 27.18 -12.54 1.56
CA ARG A 53 25.76 -12.45 1.20
C ARG A 53 25.15 -13.79 0.79
N ARG A 54 25.94 -14.64 0.10
CA ARG A 54 25.51 -15.99 -0.24
C ARG A 54 25.24 -16.83 1.02
N ALA A 55 26.14 -16.80 1.99
CA ALA A 55 25.96 -17.52 3.25
C ALA A 55 24.75 -17.02 4.04
N GLU A 56 24.50 -15.72 4.03
CA GLU A 56 23.30 -15.12 4.62
C GLU A 56 22.01 -15.67 4.00
N LEU A 57 21.95 -15.70 2.67
CA LEU A 57 20.83 -16.26 1.92
C LEU A 57 20.64 -17.77 2.17
N GLU A 58 21.73 -18.53 2.22
CA GLU A 58 21.67 -19.97 2.53
C GLU A 58 21.06 -20.21 3.92
N ILE A 59 21.49 -19.43 4.93
CA ILE A 59 20.95 -19.49 6.29
C ILE A 59 19.45 -19.10 6.30
N GLU A 60 19.10 -18.02 5.61
CA GLU A 60 17.72 -17.53 5.54
C GLU A 60 16.79 -18.56 4.89
N VAL A 61 17.18 -19.10 3.73
CA VAL A 61 16.40 -20.11 3.01
C VAL A 61 16.33 -21.44 3.77
N GLU A 62 17.41 -21.88 4.46
CA GLU A 62 17.36 -23.07 5.30
C GLU A 62 16.46 -22.88 6.52
N ARG A 63 16.47 -21.71 7.16
CA ARG A 63 15.57 -21.39 8.26
C ARG A 63 14.12 -21.45 7.81
N PHE A 64 13.81 -20.87 6.65
CA PHE A 64 12.50 -20.95 6.05
C PHE A 64 12.07 -22.39 5.76
N ALA A 65 12.93 -23.19 5.13
CA ALA A 65 12.66 -24.60 4.81
C ALA A 65 12.37 -25.48 6.04
N ARG A 66 12.87 -25.08 7.22
CA ARG A 66 12.60 -25.77 8.51
C ARG A 66 11.45 -25.17 9.30
N SER A 67 10.84 -24.09 8.85
CA SER A 67 9.76 -23.43 9.55
C SER A 67 8.46 -24.25 9.49
N GLU A 68 7.62 -24.13 10.53
CA GLU A 68 6.25 -24.67 10.52
C GLU A 68 5.45 -24.10 9.36
N HIS A 69 5.78 -22.88 8.99
CA HIS A 69 5.17 -22.19 7.88
C HIS A 69 5.43 -22.89 6.54
N TYR A 70 6.69 -23.22 6.25
CA TYR A 70 7.01 -24.01 5.03
C TYR A 70 6.30 -25.36 5.04
N ALA A 71 6.26 -26.03 6.20
CA ALA A 71 5.57 -27.30 6.35
C ALA A 71 4.06 -27.21 6.07
N SER A 72 3.42 -26.10 6.45
CA SER A 72 1.98 -25.87 6.19
C SER A 72 1.63 -25.67 4.72
N LEU A 73 2.60 -25.30 3.88
CA LEU A 73 2.40 -25.12 2.43
C LEU A 73 2.26 -26.43 1.67
N GLY A 74 2.59 -27.56 2.29
CA GLY A 74 2.53 -28.88 1.63
C GLY A 74 3.50 -29.04 0.45
N LEU A 75 4.54 -28.20 0.37
CA LEU A 75 5.54 -28.22 -0.70
C LEU A 75 6.57 -29.33 -0.49
N PRO A 76 7.21 -29.83 -1.58
CA PRO A 76 8.32 -30.76 -1.46
C PRO A 76 9.46 -30.18 -0.64
N PRO A 77 10.28 -31.03 0.05
CA PRO A 77 11.42 -30.56 0.83
C PRO A 77 12.39 -29.72 -0.02
N LEU A 78 12.63 -28.48 0.42
CA LEU A 78 13.57 -27.59 -0.25
C LEU A 78 15.00 -28.03 0.03
N ARG A 79 15.73 -28.39 -1.03
CA ARG A 79 17.13 -28.83 -0.96
C ARG A 79 18.00 -27.76 -1.61
N ILE A 80 18.80 -27.09 -0.80
CA ILE A 80 19.80 -26.15 -1.25
C ILE A 80 21.20 -26.72 -1.04
N GLY A 81 22.15 -26.34 -1.85
CA GLY A 81 23.52 -26.82 -1.77
C GLY A 81 24.50 -25.91 -2.49
N PRO A 82 25.81 -26.24 -2.45
CA PRO A 82 26.88 -25.39 -3.02
C PRO A 82 26.70 -25.05 -4.51
N ARG A 83 25.94 -25.87 -5.25
CA ARG A 83 25.65 -25.67 -6.68
C ARG A 83 24.38 -24.88 -6.95
N THR A 84 23.58 -24.56 -5.93
CA THR A 84 22.38 -23.72 -6.11
C THR A 84 22.82 -22.31 -6.50
N PRO A 85 22.36 -21.75 -7.64
CA PRO A 85 22.71 -20.40 -8.03
C PRO A 85 22.26 -19.37 -6.97
N THR A 86 23.06 -18.33 -6.75
CA THR A 86 22.74 -17.29 -5.74
C THR A 86 21.44 -16.58 -6.08
N GLU A 87 21.15 -16.39 -7.37
CA GLU A 87 19.90 -15.81 -7.86
C GLU A 87 18.66 -16.62 -7.45
N VAL A 88 18.79 -17.95 -7.38
CA VAL A 88 17.68 -18.82 -6.92
C VAL A 88 17.46 -18.64 -5.42
N LEU A 89 18.53 -18.53 -4.64
CA LEU A 89 18.43 -18.25 -3.19
C LEU A 89 17.77 -16.89 -2.94
N GLU A 90 18.10 -15.88 -3.73
CA GLU A 90 17.49 -14.55 -3.66
C GLU A 90 15.99 -14.57 -3.98
N VAL A 91 15.61 -15.33 -5.00
CA VAL A 91 14.18 -15.49 -5.35
C VAL A 91 13.42 -16.17 -4.20
N ILE A 92 14.00 -17.23 -3.61
CA ILE A 92 13.35 -17.96 -2.50
C ILE A 92 13.25 -17.06 -1.27
N ALA A 93 14.32 -16.35 -0.89
CA ALA A 93 14.31 -15.42 0.22
C ALA A 93 13.30 -14.27 -0.01
N GLY A 94 13.22 -13.72 -1.22
CA GLY A 94 12.24 -12.70 -1.58
C GLY A 94 10.79 -13.21 -1.52
N LEU A 95 10.55 -14.44 -1.96
CA LEU A 95 9.23 -15.08 -1.87
C LEU A 95 8.85 -15.36 -0.41
N GLU A 96 9.80 -15.78 0.42
CA GLU A 96 9.60 -15.98 1.86
C GLU A 96 9.25 -14.67 2.56
N ALA A 97 10.01 -13.61 2.29
CA ALA A 97 9.76 -12.30 2.86
C ALA A 97 8.36 -11.77 2.47
N GLU A 98 7.96 -11.91 1.20
CA GLU A 98 6.62 -11.53 0.73
C GLU A 98 5.52 -12.40 1.36
N LEU A 99 5.76 -13.70 1.51
CA LEU A 99 4.82 -14.60 2.15
C LEU A 99 4.66 -14.26 3.63
N ARG A 100 5.75 -14.00 4.34
CA ARG A 100 5.75 -13.56 5.74
C ARG A 100 4.98 -12.24 5.88
N ARG A 101 5.26 -11.27 5.04
CA ARG A 101 4.55 -9.99 5.01
C ARG A 101 3.04 -10.17 4.87
N ARG A 102 2.59 -11.04 3.96
CA ARG A 102 1.16 -11.34 3.78
C ARG A 102 0.54 -12.03 4.98
N LEU A 103 1.29 -12.84 5.68
CA LEU A 103 0.80 -13.51 6.90
C LEU A 103 0.74 -12.55 8.07
N GLU A 104 1.69 -11.63 8.17
CA GLU A 104 1.65 -10.56 9.17
C GLU A 104 0.49 -9.60 8.88
N GLU A 105 0.20 -9.32 7.60
CA GLU A 105 -1.04 -8.63 7.20
C GLU A 105 -2.31 -9.37 7.62
N GLN A 106 -2.28 -10.70 7.61
CA GLN A 106 -3.38 -11.56 8.06
C GLN A 106 -3.36 -11.85 9.56
N ALA A 107 -2.22 -11.66 10.23
CA ALA A 107 -2.04 -11.95 11.64
C ALA A 107 -2.65 -10.90 12.58
N ALA A 108 -2.94 -9.70 12.07
CA ALA A 108 -3.73 -8.74 12.86
C ALA A 108 -5.14 -9.29 13.03
N THR A 109 -5.61 -9.35 14.26
CA THR A 109 -7.02 -9.67 14.49
C THR A 109 -7.90 -8.64 13.76
N PRO A 110 -9.10 -9.00 13.31
CA PRO A 110 -9.99 -8.04 12.65
C PRO A 110 -10.24 -6.77 13.50
N GLU A 111 -10.22 -6.91 14.82
CA GLU A 111 -10.37 -5.77 15.73
C GLU A 111 -9.13 -4.87 15.74
N GLU A 112 -7.93 -5.43 15.77
CA GLU A 112 -6.67 -4.68 15.69
C GLU A 112 -6.56 -3.95 14.34
N ALA A 113 -6.90 -4.61 13.25
CA ALA A 113 -6.93 -4.02 11.92
C ALA A 113 -7.89 -2.81 11.85
N ARG A 114 -9.09 -2.94 12.42
CA ARG A 114 -10.07 -1.85 12.49
C ARG A 114 -9.58 -0.67 13.32
N ARG A 115 -9.00 -0.94 14.50
CA ARG A 115 -8.41 0.12 15.35
C ARG A 115 -7.27 0.84 14.64
N ALA A 116 -6.36 0.09 14.00
CA ALA A 116 -5.26 0.66 13.24
C ALA A 116 -5.75 1.55 12.09
N ASN A 117 -6.76 1.13 11.33
CA ASN A 117 -7.39 1.96 10.29
C ASN A 117 -8.01 3.25 10.86
N ALA A 118 -8.74 3.16 11.98
CA ALA A 118 -9.33 4.33 12.63
C ALA A 118 -8.25 5.33 13.11
N GLN A 119 -7.15 4.83 13.69
CA GLN A 119 -6.01 5.64 14.13
C GLN A 119 -5.28 6.28 12.97
N LEU A 120 -5.02 5.51 11.90
CA LEU A 120 -4.39 6.03 10.69
C LEU A 120 -5.22 7.17 10.08
N ARG A 121 -6.53 6.99 9.95
CA ARG A 121 -7.42 8.03 9.43
C ARG A 121 -7.43 9.28 10.32
N ALA A 122 -7.37 9.12 11.63
CA ALA A 122 -7.25 10.25 12.56
C ALA A 122 -5.93 11.01 12.34
N ARG A 123 -4.81 10.31 12.10
CA ARG A 123 -3.52 10.93 11.77
C ARG A 123 -3.56 11.64 10.42
N MET A 124 -4.10 11.01 9.38
CA MET A 124 -4.26 11.63 8.06
C MET A 124 -5.08 12.93 8.17
N ARG A 125 -6.16 12.91 8.94
CA ARG A 125 -7.00 14.09 9.18
C ARG A 125 -6.27 15.20 9.93
N ALA A 126 -5.42 14.86 10.89
CA ALA A 126 -4.65 15.84 11.68
C ALA A 126 -3.64 16.64 10.82
N VAL A 127 -3.22 16.09 9.69
CA VAL A 127 -2.32 16.75 8.72
C VAL A 127 -3.03 17.09 7.41
N ASP A 128 -4.36 17.14 7.39
CA ASP A 128 -5.16 17.38 6.18
C ASP A 128 -4.80 16.45 5.01
N ASN A 129 -4.36 15.23 5.31
CA ASN A 129 -3.86 14.24 4.35
C ASN A 129 -2.78 14.79 3.41
N HIS A 130 -1.96 15.74 3.90
CA HIS A 130 -0.88 16.35 3.15
C HIS A 130 0.46 16.16 3.87
N TYR A 131 1.47 15.67 3.14
CA TYR A 131 2.78 15.33 3.68
C TYR A 131 3.87 16.14 2.93
N PRO A 132 4.29 17.31 3.47
CA PRO A 132 5.24 18.22 2.80
C PRO A 132 6.57 17.54 2.44
N ASP A 133 7.08 16.66 3.28
CA ASP A 133 8.33 15.95 3.04
C ASP A 133 8.23 15.01 1.84
N LEU A 134 7.09 14.32 1.68
CA LEU A 134 6.84 13.44 0.52
C LEU A 134 6.63 14.26 -0.77
N GLU A 135 6.02 15.45 -0.67
CA GLU A 135 5.91 16.38 -1.82
C GLU A 135 7.28 16.90 -2.25
N ALA A 136 8.12 17.28 -1.27
CA ALA A 136 9.48 17.71 -1.56
C ALA A 136 10.30 16.60 -2.21
N GLU A 137 10.17 15.37 -1.72
CA GLU A 137 10.85 14.22 -2.30
C GLU A 137 10.35 13.91 -3.73
N ALA A 138 9.05 13.97 -3.98
CA ALA A 138 8.50 13.81 -5.32
C ALA A 138 9.06 14.88 -6.28
N HIS A 139 9.11 16.13 -5.86
CA HIS A 139 9.70 17.22 -6.66
C HIS A 139 11.17 16.97 -6.96
N ARG A 140 11.97 16.60 -5.94
CA ARG A 140 13.39 16.29 -6.09
C ARG A 140 13.63 15.19 -7.13
N LEU A 141 12.84 14.14 -7.08
CA LEU A 141 12.92 13.00 -8.00
C LEU A 141 12.55 13.38 -9.44
N LEU A 142 11.49 14.16 -9.62
CA LEU A 142 11.06 14.62 -10.94
C LEU A 142 12.02 15.65 -11.54
N ASP A 143 12.54 16.57 -10.73
CA ASP A 143 13.57 17.54 -11.17
C ASP A 143 14.85 16.83 -11.61
N ALA A 144 15.24 15.71 -10.97
CA ALA A 144 16.42 14.92 -11.33
C ALA A 144 16.35 14.31 -12.73
N ILE A 145 15.15 14.00 -13.22
CA ILE A 145 14.91 13.51 -14.59
C ILE A 145 14.43 14.64 -15.54
N GLY A 146 14.45 15.90 -15.12
CA GLY A 146 14.02 17.03 -15.94
C GLY A 146 12.53 17.05 -16.28
N HIS A 147 11.67 16.37 -15.49
CA HIS A 147 10.23 16.37 -15.73
C HIS A 147 9.59 17.67 -15.25
N THR A 148 9.08 18.47 -16.19
CA THR A 148 8.55 19.82 -15.93
C THR A 148 7.07 19.89 -15.62
N GLY A 149 6.37 18.74 -15.58
CA GLY A 149 4.94 18.64 -15.29
C GLY A 149 4.17 17.92 -16.41
N GLY A 150 2.86 17.83 -16.28
CA GLY A 150 2.00 17.04 -17.16
C GLY A 150 2.00 15.54 -16.82
N PRO A 151 1.39 14.68 -17.67
CA PRO A 151 1.31 13.26 -17.41
C PRO A 151 2.68 12.59 -17.48
N LEU A 152 3.02 11.83 -16.45
CA LEU A 152 4.26 11.06 -16.38
C LEU A 152 4.11 9.82 -17.29
N GLY A 153 4.79 9.78 -18.43
CA GLY A 153 4.77 8.66 -19.37
C GLY A 153 5.64 7.48 -18.90
N LEU A 154 5.48 6.32 -19.55
CA LEU A 154 6.30 5.13 -19.22
C LEU A 154 7.80 5.37 -19.45
N HIS A 155 8.16 6.21 -20.42
CA HIS A 155 9.55 6.58 -20.67
C HIS A 155 10.15 7.33 -19.47
N ALA A 156 9.49 8.38 -18.98
CA ALA A 156 9.93 9.13 -17.81
C ALA A 156 9.97 8.28 -16.51
N VAL A 157 9.04 7.31 -16.38
CA VAL A 157 9.09 6.33 -15.28
C VAL A 157 10.32 5.43 -15.41
N SER A 158 10.71 5.03 -16.63
CA SER A 158 11.95 4.26 -16.86
C SER A 158 13.20 5.08 -16.55
N GLU A 159 13.24 6.34 -16.98
CA GLU A 159 14.35 7.27 -16.64
C GLU A 159 14.48 7.48 -15.13
N LEU A 160 13.34 7.59 -14.43
CA LEU A 160 13.35 7.67 -12.96
C LEU A 160 13.88 6.39 -12.32
N ALA A 161 13.48 5.23 -12.83
CA ALA A 161 14.01 3.95 -12.35
C ALA A 161 15.52 3.86 -12.56
N GLU A 162 16.01 4.23 -13.75
CA GLU A 162 17.44 4.26 -14.07
C GLU A 162 18.22 5.24 -13.18
N HIS A 163 17.66 6.44 -12.95
CA HIS A 163 18.25 7.44 -12.05
C HIS A 163 18.41 6.89 -10.62
N LEU A 164 17.47 6.08 -10.16
CA LEU A 164 17.51 5.42 -8.86
C LEU A 164 18.30 4.11 -8.84
N GLY A 165 18.95 3.75 -9.96
CA GLY A 165 19.75 2.53 -10.09
C GLY A 165 18.96 1.25 -10.34
N PHE A 166 17.69 1.37 -10.78
CA PHE A 166 16.84 0.22 -11.07
C PHE A 166 16.68 -0.03 -12.57
N THR A 167 16.66 -1.31 -12.93
CA THR A 167 16.30 -1.79 -14.27
C THR A 167 14.91 -2.42 -14.23
N LEU A 168 14.02 -1.98 -15.12
CA LEU A 168 12.67 -2.54 -15.24
C LEU A 168 12.69 -3.79 -16.11
N ARG A 169 12.09 -4.88 -15.66
CA ARG A 169 11.96 -6.13 -16.41
C ARG A 169 10.53 -6.62 -16.42
N PHE A 170 9.99 -6.88 -17.61
CA PHE A 170 8.69 -7.51 -17.79
C PHE A 170 8.84 -9.02 -17.72
N VAL A 171 8.09 -9.67 -16.83
CA VAL A 171 8.10 -11.10 -16.60
C VAL A 171 6.69 -11.64 -16.88
N PRO A 172 6.53 -12.61 -17.81
CA PRO A 172 5.21 -13.13 -18.16
C PRO A 172 4.57 -13.96 -17.04
N ASP A 173 5.38 -14.55 -16.16
CA ASP A 173 4.98 -15.63 -15.25
C ASP A 173 4.90 -15.19 -13.77
N LEU A 174 4.70 -13.90 -13.48
CA LEU A 174 4.41 -13.49 -12.11
C LEU A 174 3.02 -13.99 -11.70
N PRO A 175 2.87 -14.46 -10.46
CA PRO A 175 1.55 -14.85 -9.94
C PRO A 175 0.54 -13.71 -10.11
N HIS A 176 -0.72 -14.03 -10.46
CA HIS A 176 -1.77 -13.03 -10.71
C HIS A 176 -1.98 -12.05 -9.55
N SER A 177 -1.70 -12.48 -8.33
CA SER A 177 -1.76 -11.65 -7.12
C SER A 177 -0.54 -10.73 -6.92
N THR A 178 0.57 -10.97 -7.64
CA THR A 178 1.84 -10.23 -7.49
C THR A 178 1.96 -9.20 -8.59
N ARG A 179 1.97 -7.92 -8.22
CA ARG A 179 2.05 -6.79 -9.16
C ARG A 179 3.47 -6.51 -9.61
N SER A 180 4.41 -6.57 -8.67
CA SER A 180 5.84 -6.40 -8.91
C SER A 180 6.68 -7.14 -7.86
N VAL A 181 7.92 -7.45 -8.21
CA VAL A 181 8.94 -7.97 -7.28
C VAL A 181 10.16 -7.06 -7.42
N THR A 182 10.62 -6.50 -6.31
CA THR A 182 11.79 -5.62 -6.28
C THR A 182 13.00 -6.36 -5.73
N ASP A 183 14.00 -6.51 -6.56
CA ASP A 183 15.32 -7.02 -6.20
C ASP A 183 16.25 -5.82 -5.92
N LEU A 184 16.29 -5.41 -4.65
CA LEU A 184 17.07 -4.26 -4.19
C LEU A 184 18.57 -4.46 -4.41
N LYS A 185 19.05 -5.71 -4.27
CA LYS A 185 20.47 -6.00 -4.38
C LYS A 185 21.01 -5.81 -5.80
N HIS A 186 20.23 -6.21 -6.80
CA HIS A 186 20.65 -6.11 -8.20
C HIS A 186 20.03 -4.93 -8.93
N GLY A 187 19.29 -4.07 -8.22
CA GLY A 187 18.62 -2.92 -8.81
C GLY A 187 17.62 -3.32 -9.89
N ARG A 188 16.78 -4.33 -9.64
CA ARG A 188 15.81 -4.82 -10.64
C ARG A 188 14.39 -4.75 -10.10
N ILE A 189 13.47 -4.25 -10.93
CA ILE A 189 12.04 -4.31 -10.65
C ILE A 189 11.39 -5.19 -11.72
N HIS A 190 10.87 -6.34 -11.28
CA HIS A 190 10.13 -7.27 -12.12
C HIS A 190 8.64 -6.90 -12.10
N ILE A 191 8.04 -6.72 -13.27
CA ILE A 191 6.65 -6.30 -13.44
C ILE A 191 5.93 -7.36 -14.24
N SER A 192 4.66 -7.65 -13.88
CA SER A 192 3.84 -8.57 -14.66
C SER A 192 3.66 -8.09 -16.11
N GLY A 193 4.04 -8.96 -17.04
CA GLY A 193 3.86 -8.77 -18.47
C GLY A 193 2.42 -9.03 -18.95
N SER A 194 1.54 -9.55 -18.11
CA SER A 194 0.16 -9.87 -18.46
C SER A 194 -0.62 -8.63 -18.91
N ARG A 195 -1.31 -8.75 -20.05
CA ARG A 195 -2.19 -7.68 -20.60
C ARG A 195 -3.47 -7.49 -19.78
N SER A 196 -3.80 -8.41 -18.88
CA SER A 196 -5.05 -8.40 -18.11
C SER A 196 -4.96 -7.67 -16.78
N SER A 197 -3.88 -6.95 -16.49
CA SER A 197 -3.84 -6.15 -15.25
C SER A 197 -4.67 -4.88 -15.44
N ASP A 198 -5.79 -4.76 -14.74
CA ASP A 198 -6.61 -3.55 -14.62
C ASP A 198 -5.87 -2.36 -13.97
N HIS A 199 -4.58 -2.52 -13.73
CA HIS A 199 -3.75 -1.55 -13.01
C HIS A 199 -2.79 -0.84 -13.96
N ASP A 200 -2.72 0.46 -13.83
CA ASP A 200 -1.72 1.28 -14.53
C ASP A 200 -0.29 0.83 -14.13
N ARG A 201 0.47 0.34 -15.11
CA ARG A 201 1.84 -0.13 -14.93
C ARG A 201 2.76 0.93 -14.31
N ARG A 202 2.52 2.22 -14.61
CA ARG A 202 3.26 3.33 -14.01
C ARG A 202 3.09 3.33 -12.50
N THR A 203 1.86 3.18 -12.02
CA THR A 203 1.55 3.12 -10.58
C THR A 203 2.30 2.00 -9.89
N VAL A 204 2.33 0.80 -10.49
CA VAL A 204 3.05 -0.36 -9.92
C VAL A 204 4.55 -0.09 -9.79
N VAL A 205 5.17 0.46 -10.85
CA VAL A 205 6.60 0.81 -10.82
C VAL A 205 6.87 1.90 -9.80
N LEU A 206 6.06 2.96 -9.80
CA LEU A 206 6.26 4.09 -8.88
C LEU A 206 6.06 3.70 -7.41
N GLN A 207 5.15 2.77 -7.11
CA GLN A 207 5.03 2.21 -5.76
C GLN A 207 6.29 1.44 -5.36
N ALA A 208 6.86 0.63 -6.26
CA ALA A 208 8.10 -0.09 -6.00
C ALA A 208 9.29 0.88 -5.78
N LEU A 209 9.41 1.91 -6.63
CA LEU A 209 10.43 2.96 -6.49
C LEU A 209 10.24 3.77 -5.21
N ALA A 210 9.00 4.16 -4.88
CA ALA A 210 8.68 4.88 -3.66
C ALA A 210 9.05 4.07 -2.41
N ALA A 211 8.76 2.77 -2.38
CA ALA A 211 9.17 1.89 -1.30
C ALA A 211 10.70 1.84 -1.14
N ALA A 212 11.43 1.76 -2.25
CA ALA A 212 12.89 1.77 -2.24
C ALA A 212 13.48 3.11 -1.76
N VAL A 213 12.91 4.22 -2.22
CA VAL A 213 13.34 5.57 -1.83
C VAL A 213 13.08 5.85 -0.35
N LEU A 214 11.91 5.47 0.16
CA LEU A 214 11.55 5.66 1.55
C LEU A 214 12.35 4.75 2.50
N GLY A 215 12.89 3.65 2.02
CA GLY A 215 13.78 2.77 2.77
C GLY A 215 13.17 2.26 4.07
N HIS A 216 11.86 2.05 4.08
CA HIS A 216 11.16 1.54 5.25
C HIS A 216 11.72 0.16 5.64
N GLY A 217 11.99 -0.03 6.94
CA GLY A 217 12.32 -1.33 7.50
C GLY A 217 11.10 -2.24 7.62
N GLU A 218 11.29 -3.42 8.19
CA GLU A 218 10.17 -4.30 8.52
C GLU A 218 9.18 -3.57 9.45
N PRO A 219 7.88 -3.62 9.16
CA PRO A 219 6.87 -3.00 10.02
C PRO A 219 6.91 -3.61 11.42
N ARG A 220 6.82 -2.80 12.45
CA ARG A 220 6.82 -3.25 13.86
C ARG A 220 5.49 -3.87 14.27
N ASP A 221 4.41 -3.40 13.66
CA ASP A 221 3.03 -3.81 13.89
C ASP A 221 2.17 -3.43 12.68
N TYR A 222 0.89 -3.80 12.71
CA TYR A 222 -0.04 -3.53 11.62
C TYR A 222 -0.29 -2.03 11.40
N GLU A 223 -0.22 -1.20 12.43
CA GLU A 223 -0.35 0.25 12.33
C GLU A 223 0.83 0.86 11.56
N ASP A 224 2.05 0.42 11.87
CA ASP A 224 3.26 0.82 11.14
C ASP A 224 3.21 0.37 9.67
N PHE A 225 2.76 -0.86 9.42
CA PHE A 225 2.53 -1.37 8.06
C PHE A 225 1.58 -0.47 7.26
N LEU A 226 0.44 -0.10 7.84
CA LEU A 226 -0.50 0.80 7.17
C LEU A 226 0.10 2.19 6.92
N ALA A 227 0.85 2.74 7.88
CA ALA A 227 1.52 4.03 7.74
C ALA A 227 2.56 4.02 6.62
N GLN A 228 3.39 2.98 6.55
CA GLN A 228 4.37 2.78 5.45
C GLN A 228 3.66 2.68 4.10
N ARG A 229 2.57 1.93 4.03
CA ARG A 229 1.78 1.78 2.82
C ARG A 229 1.17 3.11 2.35
N VAL A 230 0.65 3.92 3.28
CA VAL A 230 0.15 5.27 2.96
C VAL A 230 1.28 6.15 2.41
N ALA A 231 2.46 6.15 3.03
CA ALA A 231 3.59 6.95 2.55
C ALA A 231 4.04 6.54 1.13
N VAL A 232 4.12 5.24 0.85
CA VAL A 232 4.44 4.70 -0.49
C VAL A 232 3.39 5.13 -1.52
N ASN A 233 2.11 4.95 -1.21
CA ASN A 233 1.02 5.32 -2.12
C ASN A 233 0.96 6.83 -2.34
N TYR A 234 1.19 7.62 -1.28
CA TYR A 234 1.25 9.07 -1.37
C TYR A 234 2.36 9.54 -2.30
N LEU A 235 3.60 9.05 -2.09
CA LEU A 235 4.74 9.41 -2.92
C LEU A 235 4.53 9.01 -4.39
N ALA A 236 4.02 7.80 -4.65
CA ALA A 236 3.67 7.37 -5.99
C ALA A 236 2.60 8.27 -6.64
N GLY A 237 1.58 8.68 -5.89
CA GLY A 237 0.56 9.63 -6.33
C GLY A 237 1.12 11.02 -6.60
N ALA A 238 2.04 11.50 -5.76
CA ALA A 238 2.72 12.79 -5.93
C ALA A 238 3.65 12.81 -7.15
N LEU A 239 4.29 11.69 -7.48
CA LEU A 239 5.07 11.51 -8.71
C LEU A 239 4.17 11.52 -9.96
N LEU A 240 3.03 10.82 -9.92
CA LEU A 240 2.08 10.78 -11.03
C LEU A 240 1.40 12.12 -11.29
N MET A 241 1.09 12.86 -10.22
CA MET A 241 0.38 14.14 -10.25
C MET A 241 1.13 15.17 -9.38
N PRO A 242 2.22 15.74 -9.87
CA PRO A 242 3.06 16.66 -9.11
C PRO A 242 2.28 17.83 -8.55
N GLN A 243 2.48 18.18 -7.27
CA GLN A 243 1.71 19.23 -6.58
C GLN A 243 1.66 20.53 -7.37
N ARG A 244 2.80 21.01 -7.88
CA ARG A 244 2.86 22.31 -8.61
C ARG A 244 1.91 22.31 -9.82
N ALA A 245 1.94 21.25 -10.62
CA ALA A 245 1.12 21.14 -11.83
C ALA A 245 -0.35 20.90 -11.50
N ALA A 246 -0.63 19.96 -10.58
CA ALA A 246 -1.99 19.62 -10.17
C ALA A 246 -2.68 20.81 -9.49
N SER A 247 -2.00 21.51 -8.57
CA SER A 247 -2.55 22.68 -7.88
C SER A 247 -2.76 23.87 -8.82
N SER A 248 -1.91 24.05 -9.83
CA SER A 248 -2.13 25.06 -10.87
C SER A 248 -3.41 24.82 -11.63
N LEU A 249 -3.63 23.55 -12.07
CA LEU A 249 -4.86 23.13 -12.76
C LEU A 249 -6.09 23.36 -11.86
N LEU A 250 -6.04 22.87 -10.62
CA LEU A 250 -7.15 22.95 -9.68
C LEU A 250 -7.49 24.40 -9.30
N ARG A 251 -6.50 25.26 -9.05
CA ARG A 251 -6.72 26.70 -8.78
C ARG A 251 -7.35 27.42 -9.97
N ALA A 252 -6.93 27.09 -11.18
CA ALA A 252 -7.53 27.64 -12.39
C ALA A 252 -9.01 27.21 -12.54
N ALA A 253 -9.32 25.94 -12.25
CA ALA A 253 -10.69 25.43 -12.25
C ALA A 253 -11.54 26.04 -11.13
N GLN A 254 -10.98 26.22 -9.92
CA GLN A 254 -11.65 26.88 -8.79
C GLN A 254 -12.08 28.32 -9.13
N LYS A 255 -11.19 29.08 -9.77
CA LYS A 255 -11.51 30.46 -10.21
C LYS A 255 -12.65 30.47 -11.22
N ARG A 256 -12.77 29.49 -12.08
CA ARG A 256 -13.88 29.33 -13.05
C ARG A 256 -15.13 28.71 -12.44
N ARG A 257 -15.09 28.27 -11.17
CA ARG A 257 -16.16 27.49 -10.53
C ARG A 257 -16.49 26.20 -11.30
N ASP A 258 -15.45 25.48 -11.72
CA ASP A 258 -15.56 24.31 -12.57
C ASP A 258 -14.60 23.21 -12.11
N LEU A 259 -14.42 23.07 -10.78
CA LEU A 259 -13.60 22.01 -10.19
C LEU A 259 -14.20 20.64 -10.50
N SER A 260 -13.37 19.75 -11.01
CA SER A 260 -13.75 18.36 -11.24
C SER A 260 -12.54 17.42 -11.03
N VAL A 261 -12.79 16.28 -10.41
CA VAL A 261 -11.81 15.20 -10.29
C VAL A 261 -11.51 14.58 -11.66
N ASP A 262 -12.51 14.56 -12.58
CA ASP A 262 -12.31 14.07 -13.94
C ASP A 262 -11.23 14.86 -14.70
N ASP A 263 -11.19 16.20 -14.53
CA ASP A 263 -10.20 17.03 -15.19
C ASP A 263 -8.77 16.71 -14.69
N LEU A 264 -8.62 16.39 -13.40
CA LEU A 264 -7.36 15.95 -12.82
C LEU A 264 -6.97 14.56 -13.38
N LYS A 265 -7.92 13.62 -13.41
CA LYS A 265 -7.75 12.30 -13.99
C LYS A 265 -7.27 12.38 -15.44
N ASP A 266 -7.94 13.19 -16.26
CA ASP A 266 -7.66 13.32 -17.68
C ASP A 266 -6.32 14.03 -17.97
N ALA A 267 -6.02 15.09 -17.19
CA ALA A 267 -4.77 15.85 -17.34
C ALA A 267 -3.51 15.02 -17.08
N PHE A 268 -3.59 14.04 -16.16
CA PHE A 268 -2.45 13.20 -15.78
C PHE A 268 -2.58 11.76 -16.28
N GLY A 269 -3.68 11.40 -16.95
CA GLY A 269 -3.92 10.08 -17.50
C GLY A 269 -3.93 8.99 -16.42
N VAL A 270 -4.54 9.23 -15.27
CA VAL A 270 -4.64 8.31 -14.13
C VAL A 270 -6.08 7.80 -13.96
N SER A 271 -6.30 6.83 -13.04
CA SER A 271 -7.66 6.41 -12.68
C SER A 271 -8.40 7.52 -11.91
N TYR A 272 -9.74 7.46 -11.90
CA TYR A 272 -10.55 8.36 -11.08
C TYR A 272 -10.23 8.21 -9.60
N GLU A 273 -10.02 6.98 -9.12
CA GLU A 273 -9.61 6.72 -7.73
C GLU A 273 -8.30 7.44 -7.37
N ALA A 274 -7.27 7.32 -8.23
CA ALA A 274 -6.00 8.00 -8.00
C ALA A 274 -6.14 9.52 -8.00
N ALA A 275 -6.93 10.08 -8.94
CA ALA A 275 -7.22 11.51 -8.99
C ALA A 275 -8.01 11.99 -7.77
N ALA A 276 -8.99 11.21 -7.30
CA ALA A 276 -9.78 11.52 -6.12
C ALA A 276 -8.92 11.53 -4.85
N HIS A 277 -8.04 10.54 -4.67
CA HIS A 277 -7.07 10.55 -3.56
C HIS A 277 -6.15 11.76 -3.65
N ARG A 278 -5.59 12.03 -4.83
CA ARG A 278 -4.72 13.21 -5.01
C ARG A 278 -5.46 14.52 -4.73
N PHE A 279 -6.72 14.61 -5.11
CA PHE A 279 -7.54 15.77 -4.77
C PHE A 279 -7.64 15.97 -3.26
N THR A 280 -7.84 14.91 -2.46
CA THR A 280 -7.89 15.03 -1.00
C THR A 280 -6.56 15.49 -0.39
N ASN A 281 -5.42 15.19 -1.04
CA ASN A 281 -4.10 15.64 -0.57
C ASN A 281 -3.89 17.16 -0.78
N LEU A 282 -4.52 17.75 -1.80
CA LEU A 282 -4.25 19.13 -2.23
C LEU A 282 -5.38 20.09 -1.88
N ALA A 283 -6.60 19.62 -1.73
CA ALA A 283 -7.80 20.44 -1.62
C ALA A 283 -7.73 21.44 -0.44
N THR A 284 -7.34 20.97 0.73
CA THR A 284 -7.29 21.82 1.93
C THR A 284 -6.13 22.80 1.86
N VAL A 285 -4.93 22.30 1.56
CA VAL A 285 -3.68 23.09 1.60
C VAL A 285 -3.61 24.11 0.45
N ASP A 286 -3.98 23.68 -0.76
CA ASP A 286 -3.80 24.49 -1.95
C ASP A 286 -5.02 25.32 -2.37
N LEU A 287 -6.24 24.87 -2.00
CA LEU A 287 -7.50 25.50 -2.41
C LEU A 287 -8.32 26.04 -1.23
N GLY A 288 -7.96 25.72 0.01
CA GLY A 288 -8.77 26.04 1.19
C GLY A 288 -10.10 25.32 1.22
N ILE A 289 -10.20 24.16 0.58
CA ILE A 289 -11.44 23.36 0.49
C ILE A 289 -11.30 22.13 1.37
N ARG A 290 -12.13 22.01 2.39
CA ARG A 290 -12.30 20.78 3.14
C ARG A 290 -13.14 19.80 2.34
N CYS A 291 -12.79 18.51 2.42
CA CYS A 291 -13.44 17.49 1.61
C CYS A 291 -13.49 16.14 2.29
N HIS A 292 -14.31 15.28 1.75
CA HIS A 292 -14.33 13.86 2.06
C HIS A 292 -14.26 13.02 0.80
N PHE A 293 -13.78 11.80 0.97
CA PHE A 293 -13.73 10.76 -0.05
C PHE A 293 -14.34 9.48 0.51
N GLN A 294 -15.04 8.73 -0.31
CA GLN A 294 -15.46 7.36 0.00
C GLN A 294 -15.47 6.48 -1.25
N LYS A 295 -15.02 5.24 -1.07
CA LYS A 295 -15.16 4.14 -2.02
C LYS A 295 -16.18 3.16 -1.46
N VAL A 296 -17.30 3.00 -2.15
CA VAL A 296 -18.43 2.20 -1.68
C VAL A 296 -18.73 1.12 -2.70
N HIS A 297 -18.76 -0.14 -2.27
CA HIS A 297 -19.15 -1.27 -3.10
C HIS A 297 -20.66 -1.22 -3.43
N GLU A 298 -21.11 -1.86 -4.50
CA GLU A 298 -22.52 -1.89 -4.92
C GLU A 298 -23.47 -2.50 -3.85
N THR A 299 -22.97 -3.38 -2.98
CA THR A 299 -23.70 -3.86 -1.79
C THR A 299 -23.93 -2.76 -0.75
N GLY A 300 -23.22 -1.64 -0.87
CA GLY A 300 -23.28 -0.50 0.02
C GLY A 300 -22.22 -0.45 1.10
N VAL A 301 -21.35 -1.43 1.15
CA VAL A 301 -20.26 -1.48 2.13
C VAL A 301 -19.18 -0.45 1.76
N ILE A 302 -18.75 0.32 2.75
CA ILE A 302 -17.63 1.27 2.60
C ILE A 302 -16.32 0.49 2.59
N HIS A 303 -15.55 0.62 1.51
CA HIS A 303 -14.24 0.01 1.37
C HIS A 303 -13.12 0.94 1.85
N LYS A 304 -13.22 2.24 1.53
CA LYS A 304 -12.28 3.27 1.94
C LYS A 304 -13.03 4.56 2.25
N ALA A 305 -12.53 5.31 3.23
CA ALA A 305 -13.04 6.63 3.52
C ALA A 305 -11.94 7.55 4.06
N TYR A 306 -12.09 8.84 3.76
CA TYR A 306 -11.31 9.93 4.34
C TYR A 306 -12.22 11.15 4.52
N GLU A 307 -12.01 11.91 5.58
CA GLU A 307 -12.75 13.16 5.83
C GLU A 307 -11.93 14.17 6.65
N ASN A 308 -12.08 15.45 6.34
CA ASN A 308 -11.64 16.56 7.19
C ASN A 308 -12.65 17.72 7.21
N ASP A 309 -13.86 17.47 6.74
CA ASP A 309 -14.91 18.46 6.48
C ASP A 309 -16.11 18.38 7.42
N GLY A 310 -16.01 17.52 8.43
CA GLY A 310 -17.07 17.37 9.46
C GLY A 310 -18.21 16.43 9.08
N ILE A 311 -18.14 15.75 7.94
CA ILE A 311 -19.07 14.64 7.68
C ILE A 311 -18.84 13.52 8.71
N VAL A 312 -19.92 12.88 9.14
CA VAL A 312 -19.82 11.73 10.06
C VAL A 312 -20.23 10.48 9.31
N PHE A 313 -19.26 9.62 9.06
CA PHE A 313 -19.50 8.30 8.50
C PHE A 313 -19.99 7.33 9.56
N PRO A 314 -20.81 6.32 9.20
CA PRO A 314 -21.09 5.20 10.09
C PRO A 314 -19.79 4.53 10.50
N ALA A 315 -19.63 4.28 11.78
CA ALA A 315 -18.47 3.62 12.35
C ALA A 315 -18.89 2.53 13.34
N ASP A 316 -18.06 1.51 13.50
CA ASP A 316 -18.26 0.51 14.54
C ASP A 316 -17.76 1.01 15.93
N HIS A 317 -17.76 0.12 16.91
CA HIS A 317 -17.30 0.44 18.28
C HIS A 317 -15.77 0.72 18.38
N THR A 318 -15.00 0.36 17.36
CA THR A 318 -13.56 0.66 17.26
C THR A 318 -13.29 2.00 16.58
N GLY A 319 -14.30 2.62 15.99
CA GLY A 319 -14.21 3.81 15.18
C GLY A 319 -13.87 3.54 13.70
N ALA A 320 -13.85 2.27 13.29
CA ALA A 320 -13.64 1.90 11.90
C ALA A 320 -14.88 2.18 11.05
N ILE A 321 -14.67 2.79 9.89
CA ILE A 321 -15.69 3.11 8.89
C ILE A 321 -15.71 2.01 7.81
N GLU A 322 -14.56 1.47 7.50
CA GLU A 322 -14.39 0.39 6.54
C GLU A 322 -15.17 -0.84 7.01
N GLY A 323 -15.89 -1.45 6.08
CA GLY A 323 -16.81 -2.54 6.40
C GLY A 323 -18.24 -2.09 6.78
N GLN A 324 -18.46 -0.81 7.09
CA GLN A 324 -19.77 -0.30 7.48
C GLN A 324 -20.64 0.04 6.28
N GLN A 325 -21.97 0.03 6.47
CA GLN A 325 -22.93 0.38 5.42
C GLN A 325 -23.01 1.89 5.22
N ALA A 326 -22.67 2.37 4.03
CA ALA A 326 -22.92 3.75 3.64
C ALA A 326 -24.44 4.05 3.63
N CYS A 327 -24.81 5.24 4.05
CA CYS A 327 -26.22 5.65 4.05
C CYS A 327 -26.82 5.54 2.64
N ARG A 328 -27.97 4.87 2.54
CA ARG A 328 -28.70 4.68 1.27
C ARG A 328 -29.09 6.00 0.58
N LYS A 329 -29.09 7.10 1.32
CA LYS A 329 -29.42 8.44 0.81
C LYS A 329 -28.21 9.20 0.27
N TRP A 330 -27.00 8.73 0.52
CA TRP A 330 -25.79 9.42 0.06
C TRP A 330 -25.55 9.22 -1.43
N GLY A 331 -24.88 10.21 -2.05
CA GLY A 331 -24.59 10.25 -3.48
C GLY A 331 -23.89 8.99 -3.97
N ALA A 332 -22.94 8.44 -3.21
CA ALA A 332 -22.25 7.18 -3.53
C ALA A 332 -23.22 5.99 -3.70
N ARG A 333 -24.27 5.91 -2.88
CA ARG A 333 -25.30 4.86 -3.00
C ARG A 333 -26.32 5.16 -4.10
N GLN A 334 -26.67 6.42 -4.27
CA GLN A 334 -27.65 6.87 -5.28
C GLN A 334 -27.07 6.75 -6.71
N ALA A 335 -25.78 6.84 -6.87
CA ALA A 335 -25.12 6.67 -8.17
C ALA A 335 -25.40 5.31 -8.83
N PHE A 336 -25.55 4.22 -8.05
CA PHE A 336 -25.87 2.89 -8.58
C PHE A 336 -27.27 2.78 -9.21
N SER A 337 -28.23 3.62 -8.78
CA SER A 337 -29.59 3.64 -9.32
C SER A 337 -29.73 4.43 -10.62
N ARG A 338 -28.64 5.06 -11.12
CA ARG A 338 -28.68 5.85 -12.35
C ARG A 338 -28.46 4.97 -13.58
N ASN A 339 -29.24 5.25 -14.63
CA ASN A 339 -29.08 4.57 -15.92
C ASN A 339 -27.85 5.09 -16.69
N ASP A 340 -27.56 6.39 -16.58
CA ASP A 340 -26.37 7.00 -17.14
C ASP A 340 -25.21 6.85 -16.15
N ARG A 341 -24.25 5.96 -16.48
CA ARG A 341 -23.03 5.69 -15.71
C ARG A 341 -21.78 6.33 -16.33
N PHE A 342 -21.94 7.04 -17.46
CA PHE A 342 -20.85 7.76 -18.12
C PHE A 342 -20.60 9.13 -17.48
N ARG A 343 -21.58 9.64 -16.76
CA ARG A 343 -21.49 10.93 -16.07
C ARG A 343 -21.49 10.74 -14.57
N ALA A 344 -20.70 11.55 -13.87
CA ALA A 344 -20.71 11.60 -12.43
C ALA A 344 -22.10 12.00 -11.90
N HIS A 345 -22.59 11.30 -10.89
CA HIS A 345 -23.80 11.67 -10.17
C HIS A 345 -23.47 12.77 -9.16
N THR A 346 -24.14 13.92 -9.26
CA THR A 346 -23.97 15.03 -8.33
C THR A 346 -25.22 15.21 -7.47
N GLN A 347 -25.04 15.46 -6.17
CA GLN A 347 -26.12 15.51 -5.22
C GLN A 347 -25.79 16.39 -4.01
N TYR A 348 -26.78 17.10 -3.47
CA TYR A 348 -26.75 17.64 -2.12
C TYR A 348 -27.39 16.67 -1.13
N THR A 349 -26.76 16.52 0.02
CA THR A 349 -27.28 15.71 1.13
C THR A 349 -27.35 16.56 2.38
N ASP A 350 -28.59 16.80 2.88
CA ASP A 350 -28.81 17.40 4.19
C ASP A 350 -28.69 16.32 5.26
N SER A 351 -27.79 16.49 6.20
CA SER A 351 -27.55 15.57 7.32
C SER A 351 -27.60 16.32 8.65
N PRO A 352 -27.66 15.61 9.79
CA PRO A 352 -27.63 16.26 11.11
C PRO A 352 -26.34 17.09 11.33
N ASN A 353 -25.26 16.79 10.61
CA ASN A 353 -23.97 17.45 10.75
C ASN A 353 -23.72 18.53 9.69
N GLY A 354 -24.70 18.83 8.86
CA GLY A 354 -24.61 19.85 7.82
C GLY A 354 -25.08 19.39 6.45
N THR A 355 -25.03 20.29 5.50
CA THR A 355 -25.31 20.00 4.10
C THR A 355 -24.01 19.80 3.35
N PHE A 356 -23.90 18.66 2.68
CA PHE A 356 -22.73 18.29 1.86
C PHE A 356 -23.14 18.14 0.39
N TRP A 357 -22.27 18.59 -0.49
CA TRP A 357 -22.33 18.31 -1.92
C TRP A 357 -21.36 17.18 -2.25
N CYS A 358 -21.79 16.24 -3.10
CA CYS A 358 -20.95 15.14 -3.53
C CYS A 358 -21.05 14.93 -5.03
N THR A 359 -19.94 14.51 -5.63
CA THR A 359 -19.87 13.94 -6.97
C THR A 359 -19.43 12.47 -6.85
N SER A 360 -20.07 11.57 -7.58
CA SER A 360 -19.84 10.13 -7.50
C SER A 360 -19.75 9.52 -8.88
N MET A 361 -18.68 8.76 -9.15
CA MET A 361 -18.44 8.00 -10.36
C MET A 361 -18.51 6.51 -10.05
N ILE A 362 -19.06 5.71 -10.98
CA ILE A 362 -19.04 4.24 -10.87
C ILE A 362 -17.87 3.69 -11.68
N GLU A 363 -17.05 2.88 -11.03
CA GLU A 363 -15.96 2.14 -11.69
C GLU A 363 -16.09 0.63 -11.42
N ASN A 364 -15.56 -0.16 -12.36
CA ASN A 364 -15.42 -1.60 -12.19
C ASN A 364 -14.23 -1.89 -11.28
N GLY A 365 -14.39 -2.81 -10.36
CA GLY A 365 -13.31 -3.36 -9.54
C GLY A 365 -13.25 -4.87 -9.65
N PRO A 366 -12.24 -5.51 -9.02
CA PRO A 366 -12.08 -6.97 -9.07
C PRO A 366 -13.31 -7.72 -8.54
N ASP A 367 -13.96 -7.16 -7.53
CA ASP A 367 -15.04 -7.83 -6.78
C ASP A 367 -16.43 -7.25 -7.07
N GLY A 368 -16.57 -6.41 -8.12
CA GLY A 368 -17.85 -5.80 -8.48
C GLY A 368 -17.74 -4.31 -8.79
N LEU A 369 -18.87 -3.61 -8.72
CA LEU A 369 -18.94 -2.18 -9.00
C LEU A 369 -18.67 -1.36 -7.73
N PHE A 370 -17.91 -0.28 -7.90
CA PHE A 370 -17.63 0.68 -6.83
C PHE A 370 -18.09 2.09 -7.22
N ALA A 371 -18.71 2.77 -6.28
CA ALA A 371 -18.92 4.21 -6.34
C ALA A 371 -17.74 4.92 -5.66
N LEU A 372 -17.05 5.75 -6.41
CA LEU A 372 -16.01 6.64 -5.94
C LEU A 372 -16.62 8.03 -5.78
N SER A 373 -16.68 8.53 -4.56
CA SER A 373 -17.36 9.77 -4.25
C SER A 373 -16.41 10.76 -3.57
N VAL A 374 -16.38 11.97 -4.10
CA VAL A 374 -15.72 13.12 -3.47
C VAL A 374 -16.80 14.12 -3.09
N GLY A 375 -16.71 14.67 -1.89
CA GLY A 375 -17.67 15.66 -1.44
C GLY A 375 -17.02 16.75 -0.61
N THR A 376 -17.85 17.77 -0.32
CA THR A 376 -17.43 18.99 0.40
C THR A 376 -18.62 19.61 1.10
N PRO A 377 -18.44 20.42 2.17
CA PRO A 377 -19.48 21.22 2.77
C PRO A 377 -20.13 22.17 1.76
N PHE A 378 -21.40 22.51 2.00
CA PHE A 378 -22.20 23.37 1.15
C PHE A 378 -21.50 24.68 0.76
N GLU A 379 -20.76 25.30 1.68
CA GLU A 379 -20.05 26.56 1.46
C GLU A 379 -19.00 26.49 0.35
N HIS A 380 -18.40 25.30 0.11
CA HIS A 380 -17.40 25.08 -0.94
C HIS A 380 -18.01 24.50 -2.22
N ALA A 381 -19.23 24.00 -2.20
CA ALA A 381 -19.90 23.38 -3.35
C ALA A 381 -19.87 24.25 -4.60
N ARG A 382 -20.01 25.58 -4.44
CA ARG A 382 -20.02 26.58 -5.51
C ARG A 382 -18.79 26.58 -6.43
N TYR A 383 -17.71 25.94 -6.02
CA TYR A 383 -16.49 25.84 -6.83
C TYR A 383 -16.49 24.65 -7.78
N PHE A 384 -17.41 23.71 -7.57
CA PHE A 384 -17.41 22.44 -8.29
C PHE A 384 -18.35 22.44 -9.50
N ARG A 385 -17.93 21.71 -10.54
CA ARG A 385 -18.77 21.35 -11.66
C ARG A 385 -20.00 20.55 -11.17
N GLY A 386 -21.20 20.93 -11.60
CA GLY A 386 -22.43 20.29 -11.15
C GLY A 386 -22.94 20.77 -9.78
N ALA A 387 -22.44 21.89 -9.26
CA ALA A 387 -22.96 22.53 -8.06
C ALA A 387 -24.43 23.03 -8.23
N ASP A 388 -24.88 23.20 -9.47
CA ASP A 388 -26.23 23.57 -9.84
C ASP A 388 -27.22 22.40 -9.86
N THR A 389 -26.79 21.21 -9.44
CA THR A 389 -27.66 20.02 -9.39
C THR A 389 -28.91 20.25 -8.56
N ARG A 390 -30.03 19.75 -9.06
CA ARG A 390 -31.32 19.77 -8.33
C ARG A 390 -31.53 18.52 -7.46
N HIS A 391 -30.60 17.55 -7.54
CA HIS A 391 -30.69 16.37 -6.69
C HIS A 391 -30.31 16.75 -5.26
N ARG A 392 -31.33 16.74 -4.39
CA ARG A 392 -31.18 17.04 -2.96
C ARG A 392 -31.98 16.03 -2.15
N VAL A 393 -31.34 15.46 -1.15
CA VAL A 393 -31.97 14.46 -0.28
C VAL A 393 -31.65 14.75 1.19
N THR A 394 -32.49 14.26 2.08
CA THR A 394 -32.27 14.35 3.53
C THR A 394 -31.87 12.98 4.07
N SER A 395 -30.78 12.96 4.85
CA SER A 395 -30.25 11.79 5.54
C SER A 395 -30.31 12.02 7.05
N THR A 396 -30.72 11.01 7.80
CA THR A 396 -30.63 10.99 9.27
C THR A 396 -29.35 10.30 9.76
N CYS A 397 -28.48 9.90 8.85
CA CYS A 397 -27.26 9.15 9.16
C CYS A 397 -26.21 10.03 9.86
N PRO A 398 -25.47 9.47 10.84
CA PRO A 398 -25.58 8.10 11.34
C PRO A 398 -26.79 7.91 12.26
N ASP A 399 -27.68 6.96 11.92
CA ASP A 399 -28.86 6.61 12.70
C ASP A 399 -28.94 5.07 12.86
N PRO A 400 -28.66 4.54 14.05
CA PRO A 400 -28.66 3.09 14.30
C PRO A 400 -29.98 2.39 13.99
N ARG A 401 -31.10 3.15 14.01
CA ARG A 401 -32.43 2.60 13.71
C ARG A 401 -32.73 2.51 12.22
N CYS A 402 -32.00 3.31 11.41
CA CYS A 402 -32.17 3.35 9.96
C CYS A 402 -31.18 2.41 9.25
N CYS A 403 -29.95 2.33 9.76
CA CYS A 403 -28.87 1.57 9.12
C CYS A 403 -28.98 0.08 9.42
N ARG A 404 -28.97 -0.74 8.37
CA ARG A 404 -28.74 -2.17 8.53
C ARG A 404 -27.26 -2.40 8.86
N ARG A 405 -26.99 -3.35 9.74
CA ARG A 405 -25.61 -3.82 9.94
C ARG A 405 -25.13 -4.50 8.66
N PRO A 406 -23.86 -4.35 8.29
CA PRO A 406 -23.27 -5.10 7.18
C PRO A 406 -23.32 -6.59 7.47
N ASP A 407 -23.23 -7.41 6.43
CA ASP A 407 -23.01 -8.84 6.58
C ASP A 407 -21.68 -9.06 7.32
N PRO A 408 -21.60 -9.90 8.37
CA PRO A 408 -20.39 -10.13 9.14
C PRO A 408 -19.19 -10.59 8.29
N GLU A 409 -19.43 -11.37 7.24
CA GLU A 409 -18.37 -11.82 6.32
C GLU A 409 -17.83 -10.65 5.49
N LEU A 410 -18.71 -9.79 4.98
CA LEU A 410 -18.31 -8.57 4.27
C LEU A 410 -17.63 -7.57 5.20
N GLU A 411 -18.12 -7.41 6.41
CA GLU A 411 -17.49 -6.57 7.42
C GLU A 411 -16.05 -7.03 7.72
N ALA A 412 -15.85 -8.34 7.84
CA ALA A 412 -14.51 -8.91 8.05
C ALA A 412 -13.61 -8.77 6.83
N ALA A 413 -14.15 -8.96 5.62
CA ALA A 413 -13.39 -8.86 4.37
C ALA A 413 -12.91 -7.43 4.07
N TRP A 414 -13.71 -6.41 4.45
CA TRP A 414 -13.39 -4.99 4.19
C TRP A 414 -12.71 -4.28 5.37
N GLY A 415 -12.78 -4.86 6.56
CA GLY A 415 -12.06 -4.35 7.74
C GLY A 415 -10.55 -4.51 7.55
N GLY A 416 -9.83 -3.39 7.41
CA GLY A 416 -8.38 -3.40 7.22
C GLY A 416 -7.88 -2.97 5.83
N HIS A 417 -8.76 -2.51 4.95
CA HIS A 417 -8.37 -1.92 3.67
C HIS A 417 -8.29 -0.39 3.78
N VAL A 418 -7.08 0.15 3.71
CA VAL A 418 -6.80 1.59 3.57
C VAL A 418 -6.26 1.92 2.20
#